data_7b017cb47275a8c68b9cafc57a81881c
#
_entry.id   7b017cb47275a8c68b9cafc57a81881c
#
_cell.length_a   1.000
_cell.length_b   1.000
_cell.length_c   1.000
_cell.angle_alpha   90.00
_cell.angle_beta   90.00
_cell.angle_gamma   90.00
#
_symmetry.space_group_name_H-M   'P 1'
#
loop_
_entity.id
_entity.type
_entity.pdbx_description
1 polymer ?
#
loop_
_entity_poly.entity_id
_entity_poly.type
_entity_poly.pdbx_seq_one_letter_code
_entity_poly.pdbx_strand_id
1 'polypeptide(L)'
;MSKVKRVYVEKQAPYAVKAKELKEEFASFLGIKTVTGVRVLVRYDIENLSDDTYQKSLNTVFSEPPVDTLYEEEFPYGESDRIFSVEYLPGQFDQRADSAEQCVRFLNENETPVIKTAMTYVIEGTVTDEQFESIKSFCINPVDSRETGMVKPETLVTVFDEPADVKIFDGFKDMAEAELKELYESLNLAMTFKDFLHIQNYFKNEENRDPSM
;
A
#
# COMPACT_ATOMS: atom_id res chain seq x y z
N MET A 1 -7.71 -22.99 8.39
CA MET A 1 -8.11 -21.72 9.03
C MET A 1 -6.95 -20.77 8.88
N SER A 2 -7.20 -19.55 8.46
CA SER A 2 -6.16 -18.51 8.36
C SER A 2 -5.49 -18.31 9.72
N LYS A 3 -4.16 -18.18 9.73
CA LYS A 3 -3.39 -17.81 10.93
C LYS A 3 -3.47 -16.30 11.21
N VAL A 4 -4.01 -15.55 10.27
CA VAL A 4 -4.13 -14.10 10.37
C VAL A 4 -5.38 -13.74 11.18
N LYS A 5 -5.21 -12.91 12.19
CA LYS A 5 -6.29 -12.24 12.92
C LYS A 5 -6.50 -10.87 12.31
N ARG A 6 -7.73 -10.38 12.31
CA ARG A 6 -8.08 -9.07 11.76
C ARG A 6 -8.82 -8.23 12.79
N VAL A 7 -8.43 -6.97 12.92
CA VAL A 7 -9.19 -5.99 13.68
C VAL A 7 -9.43 -4.75 12.84
N TYR A 8 -10.58 -4.12 13.09
CA TYR A 8 -10.95 -2.84 12.53
C TYR A 8 -11.14 -1.84 13.66
N VAL A 9 -10.59 -0.66 13.49
CA VAL A 9 -10.65 0.40 14.49
C VAL A 9 -11.23 1.65 13.87
N GLU A 10 -12.32 2.12 14.43
CA GLU A 10 -13.07 3.28 13.96
C GLU A 10 -13.11 4.36 15.04
N LYS A 11 -12.84 5.60 14.67
CA LYS A 11 -13.04 6.72 15.58
C LYS A 11 -14.52 6.92 15.89
N GLN A 12 -14.87 7.04 17.16
CA GLN A 12 -16.24 7.38 17.58
C GLN A 12 -16.67 8.72 16.95
N ALA A 13 -17.96 8.89 16.73
CA ALA A 13 -18.54 10.01 15.99
C ALA A 13 -18.01 11.43 16.34
N PRO A 14 -17.75 11.79 17.62
CA PRO A 14 -17.15 13.09 17.94
C PRO A 14 -15.75 13.28 17.37
N TYR A 15 -14.98 12.20 17.25
CA TYR A 15 -13.56 12.19 16.87
C TYR A 15 -13.32 11.77 15.39
N ALA A 16 -14.38 11.41 14.67
CA ALA A 16 -14.31 10.96 13.28
C ALA A 16 -14.13 12.13 12.28
N VAL A 17 -13.07 12.94 12.46
CA VAL A 17 -12.80 14.14 11.65
C VAL A 17 -12.61 13.78 10.19
N LYS A 18 -11.73 12.83 9.90
CA LYS A 18 -11.46 12.40 8.50
C LYS A 18 -12.71 11.92 7.76
N ALA A 19 -13.59 11.21 8.44
CA ALA A 19 -14.84 10.74 7.85
C ALA A 19 -15.79 11.91 7.47
N LYS A 20 -15.84 12.93 8.32
CA LYS A 20 -16.64 14.15 8.09
C LYS A 20 -16.05 14.96 6.93
N GLU A 21 -14.75 15.17 6.93
CA GLU A 21 -14.03 15.88 5.86
C GLU A 21 -14.24 15.19 4.50
N LEU A 22 -14.06 13.88 4.41
CA LEU A 22 -14.28 13.14 3.17
C LEU A 22 -15.72 13.27 2.66
N LYS A 23 -16.71 13.22 3.54
CA LYS A 23 -18.10 13.45 3.14
C LYS A 23 -18.30 14.83 2.52
N GLU A 24 -17.73 15.88 3.11
CA GLU A 24 -17.78 17.25 2.59
C GLU A 24 -17.01 17.38 1.27
N GLU A 25 -15.86 16.72 1.16
CA GLU A 25 -15.05 16.70 -0.05
C GLU A 25 -15.75 15.98 -1.21
N PHE A 26 -16.41 14.84 -0.96
CA PHE A 26 -17.20 14.15 -1.99
C PHE A 26 -18.36 15.03 -2.50
N ALA A 27 -18.98 15.81 -1.63
CA ALA A 27 -20.04 16.72 -2.04
C ALA A 27 -19.50 17.96 -2.79
N SER A 28 -18.38 18.52 -2.34
CA SER A 28 -17.84 19.79 -2.87
C SER A 28 -16.95 19.60 -4.10
N PHE A 29 -16.04 18.62 -4.10
CA PHE A 29 -15.09 18.41 -5.20
C PHE A 29 -15.61 17.43 -6.24
N LEU A 30 -16.28 16.33 -5.83
CA LEU A 30 -16.80 15.34 -6.75
C LEU A 30 -18.26 15.62 -7.16
N GLY A 31 -18.95 16.54 -6.47
CA GLY A 31 -20.36 16.85 -6.73
C GLY A 31 -21.33 15.74 -6.28
N ILE A 32 -20.87 14.74 -5.51
CA ILE A 32 -21.66 13.58 -5.08
C ILE A 32 -22.37 13.92 -3.77
N LYS A 33 -23.59 14.43 -3.88
CA LYS A 33 -24.41 14.86 -2.72
C LYS A 33 -25.29 13.75 -2.13
N THR A 34 -25.32 12.58 -2.75
CA THR A 34 -26.14 11.44 -2.34
C THR A 34 -25.50 10.58 -1.25
N VAL A 35 -24.24 10.85 -0.91
CA VAL A 35 -23.54 10.25 0.22
C VAL A 35 -24.11 10.82 1.50
N THR A 36 -24.74 9.98 2.30
CA THR A 36 -25.37 10.34 3.59
C THR A 36 -24.41 10.24 4.75
N GLY A 37 -23.46 9.32 4.68
CA GLY A 37 -22.41 9.11 5.67
C GLY A 37 -21.14 8.52 5.07
N VAL A 38 -20.03 8.74 5.75
CA VAL A 38 -18.75 8.11 5.48
C VAL A 38 -18.22 7.57 6.80
N ARG A 39 -17.72 6.34 6.78
CA ARG A 39 -16.98 5.78 7.91
C ARG A 39 -15.58 5.42 7.45
N VAL A 40 -14.61 5.61 8.31
CA VAL A 40 -13.20 5.31 8.04
C VAL A 40 -12.66 4.44 9.16
N LEU A 41 -12.29 3.22 8.81
CA LEU A 41 -11.77 2.24 9.75
C LEU A 41 -10.31 1.94 9.42
N VAL A 42 -9.46 1.90 10.41
CA VAL A 42 -8.11 1.34 10.27
C VAL A 42 -8.22 -0.17 10.41
N ARG A 43 -7.82 -0.90 9.38
CA ARG A 43 -7.72 -2.36 9.40
C ARG A 43 -6.30 -2.76 9.78
N TYR A 44 -6.17 -3.67 10.73
CA TYR A 44 -4.94 -4.38 11.02
C TYR A 44 -5.13 -5.86 10.70
N ASP A 45 -4.28 -6.40 9.87
CA ASP A 45 -4.09 -7.82 9.66
C ASP A 45 -2.84 -8.24 10.45
N ILE A 46 -2.99 -9.25 11.32
CA ILE A 46 -2.01 -9.59 12.35
C ILE A 46 -1.70 -11.09 12.27
N GLU A 47 -0.44 -11.44 12.09
CA GLU A 47 0.04 -12.81 12.10
C GLU A 47 1.17 -12.97 13.10
N ASN A 48 1.39 -14.21 13.55
CA ASN A 48 2.48 -14.60 14.42
C ASN A 48 2.46 -13.88 15.79
N LEU A 49 1.28 -13.87 16.42
CA LEU A 49 1.05 -13.28 17.73
C LEU A 49 0.33 -14.29 18.63
N SER A 50 0.80 -14.49 19.86
CA SER A 50 0.13 -15.35 20.84
C SER A 50 -1.24 -14.76 21.24
N ASP A 51 -2.17 -15.62 21.63
CA ASP A 51 -3.51 -15.19 22.01
C ASP A 51 -3.51 -14.25 23.21
N ASP A 52 -2.65 -14.49 24.22
CA ASP A 52 -2.53 -13.63 25.39
C ASP A 52 -2.04 -12.23 25.03
N THR A 53 -0.99 -12.14 24.22
CA THR A 53 -0.47 -10.85 23.77
C THR A 53 -1.44 -10.15 22.83
N TYR A 54 -2.12 -10.89 21.94
CA TYR A 54 -3.17 -10.33 21.08
C TYR A 54 -4.28 -9.68 21.90
N GLN A 55 -4.84 -10.37 22.91
CA GLN A 55 -5.92 -9.82 23.74
C GLN A 55 -5.47 -8.57 24.51
N LYS A 56 -4.25 -8.53 25.00
CA LYS A 56 -3.67 -7.34 25.63
C LYS A 56 -3.50 -6.18 24.66
N SER A 57 -3.13 -6.49 23.41
CA SER A 57 -2.87 -5.47 22.38
C SER A 57 -4.13 -4.79 21.85
N LEU A 58 -5.31 -5.41 21.96
CA LEU A 58 -6.56 -4.85 21.42
C LEU A 58 -6.81 -3.42 21.90
N ASN A 59 -6.66 -3.18 23.20
CA ASN A 59 -6.99 -1.91 23.85
C ASN A 59 -5.75 -1.10 24.29
N THR A 60 -4.56 -1.50 23.89
CA THR A 60 -3.31 -0.82 24.26
C THR A 60 -2.43 -0.45 23.08
N VAL A 61 -2.53 -1.23 21.98
CA VAL A 61 -1.75 -1.04 20.75
C VAL A 61 -2.66 -0.65 19.59
N PHE A 62 -3.73 -1.42 19.37
CA PHE A 62 -4.57 -1.25 18.17
C PHE A 62 -5.63 -0.17 18.34
N SER A 63 -6.14 0.07 19.55
CA SER A 63 -7.18 1.06 19.81
C SER A 63 -6.99 1.82 21.11
N GLU A 64 -7.63 2.99 21.17
CA GLU A 64 -7.78 3.83 22.35
C GLU A 64 -9.27 3.83 22.78
N PRO A 65 -9.69 2.98 23.73
CA PRO A 65 -11.11 2.79 24.07
C PRO A 65 -11.95 4.05 24.32
N PRO A 66 -11.38 5.16 24.87
CA PRO A 66 -12.16 6.39 25.08
C PRO A 66 -12.62 7.08 23.79
N VAL A 67 -11.93 6.84 22.66
CA VAL A 67 -12.14 7.55 21.39
C VAL A 67 -12.36 6.62 20.20
N ASP A 68 -12.11 5.32 20.39
CA ASP A 68 -12.22 4.30 19.36
C ASP A 68 -13.30 3.27 19.65
N THR A 69 -13.83 2.69 18.59
CA THR A 69 -14.59 1.45 18.61
C THR A 69 -13.79 0.41 17.85
N LEU A 70 -13.52 -0.73 18.49
CA LEU A 70 -12.78 -1.85 17.90
C LEU A 70 -13.74 -2.98 17.56
N TYR A 71 -13.52 -3.58 16.39
CA TYR A 71 -14.24 -4.76 15.92
C TYR A 71 -13.22 -5.85 15.57
N GLU A 72 -13.48 -7.08 16.01
CA GLU A 72 -12.67 -8.23 15.65
C GLU A 72 -13.32 -8.97 14.47
N GLU A 73 -12.51 -9.32 13.49
CA GLU A 73 -12.83 -10.07 12.27
C GLU A 73 -13.81 -9.36 11.33
N GLU A 74 -14.92 -8.86 11.81
CA GLU A 74 -16.00 -8.23 11.03
C GLU A 74 -16.51 -6.99 11.75
N PHE A 75 -17.07 -6.05 11.00
CA PHE A 75 -17.73 -4.86 11.53
C PHE A 75 -19.11 -4.70 10.89
N PRO A 76 -20.09 -4.08 11.58
CA PRO A 76 -21.43 -3.90 11.03
C PRO A 76 -21.46 -2.81 9.95
N TYR A 77 -22.19 -3.07 8.87
CA TYR A 77 -22.50 -2.14 7.79
C TYR A 77 -23.85 -2.46 7.17
N GLY A 78 -24.45 -1.49 6.46
CA GLY A 78 -25.73 -1.66 5.79
C GLY A 78 -25.61 -2.45 4.48
N GLU A 79 -26.67 -3.15 4.09
CA GLU A 79 -26.69 -3.92 2.82
C GLU A 79 -26.48 -3.04 1.57
N SER A 80 -26.85 -1.76 1.65
CA SER A 80 -26.69 -0.79 0.57
C SER A 80 -25.36 -0.04 0.59
N ASP A 81 -24.55 -0.22 1.63
CA ASP A 81 -23.30 0.49 1.77
C ASP A 81 -22.27 -0.05 0.78
N ARG A 82 -21.46 0.87 0.26
CA ARG A 82 -20.35 0.54 -0.63
C ARG A 82 -19.05 0.57 0.17
N ILE A 83 -18.26 -0.49 0.07
CA ILE A 83 -17.05 -0.66 0.87
C ILE A 83 -15.85 -0.92 -0.03
N PHE A 84 -14.72 -0.27 0.28
CA PHE A 84 -13.43 -0.59 -0.30
C PHE A 84 -12.33 -0.39 0.73
N SER A 85 -11.20 -1.01 0.53
CA SER A 85 -10.02 -0.85 1.38
C SER A 85 -8.81 -0.46 0.55
N VAL A 86 -7.93 0.33 1.15
CA VAL A 86 -6.71 0.85 0.53
C VAL A 86 -5.53 0.44 1.38
N GLU A 87 -4.56 -0.22 0.76
CA GLU A 87 -3.29 -0.62 1.39
C GLU A 87 -2.10 0.04 0.70
N TYR A 88 -0.95 0.10 1.35
CA TYR A 88 0.28 0.53 0.71
C TYR A 88 0.73 -0.48 -0.36
N LEU A 89 1.37 0.04 -1.41
CA LEU A 89 2.03 -0.79 -2.41
C LEU A 89 3.18 -1.61 -1.79
N PRO A 90 3.47 -2.80 -2.32
CA PRO A 90 4.65 -3.56 -1.91
C PRO A 90 5.93 -2.71 -2.02
N GLY A 91 6.72 -2.69 -0.95
CA GLY A 91 7.93 -1.88 -0.86
C GLY A 91 7.73 -0.49 -0.26
N GLN A 92 6.50 -0.03 -0.09
CA GLN A 92 6.21 1.18 0.68
C GLN A 92 6.28 0.91 2.19
N PHE A 93 6.75 1.89 2.94
CA PHE A 93 6.86 1.78 4.39
C PHE A 93 5.50 2.02 5.08
N ASP A 94 4.97 1.00 5.72
CA ASP A 94 3.76 1.08 6.55
C ASP A 94 4.13 1.49 7.97
N GLN A 95 4.18 2.81 8.21
CA GLN A 95 4.55 3.37 9.51
C GLN A 95 3.63 2.91 10.63
N ARG A 96 2.34 2.72 10.35
CA ARG A 96 1.36 2.27 11.35
C ARG A 96 1.58 0.82 11.74
N ALA A 97 1.84 -0.04 10.78
CA ALA A 97 2.17 -1.44 11.02
C ALA A 97 3.47 -1.56 11.83
N ASP A 98 4.54 -0.86 11.42
CA ASP A 98 5.82 -0.85 12.13
C ASP A 98 5.68 -0.37 13.58
N SER A 99 4.96 0.73 13.79
CA SER A 99 4.68 1.23 15.15
C SER A 99 3.89 0.22 16.00
N ALA A 100 2.90 -0.44 15.42
CA ALA A 100 2.13 -1.47 16.11
C ALA A 100 3.00 -2.68 16.47
N GLU A 101 3.86 -3.15 15.57
CA GLU A 101 4.81 -4.23 15.84
C GLU A 101 5.77 -3.88 16.98
N GLN A 102 6.30 -2.66 17.00
CA GLN A 102 7.16 -2.18 18.08
C GLN A 102 6.42 -2.16 19.42
N CYS A 103 5.20 -1.62 19.45
CA CYS A 103 4.37 -1.58 20.65
C CYS A 103 4.04 -2.98 21.18
N VAL A 104 3.76 -3.95 20.29
CA VAL A 104 3.56 -5.36 20.68
C VAL A 104 4.82 -5.92 21.34
N ARG A 105 5.99 -5.66 20.78
CA ARG A 105 7.28 -6.10 21.36
C ARG A 105 7.55 -5.46 22.73
N PHE A 106 7.07 -4.25 22.98
CA PHE A 106 7.13 -3.67 24.34
C PHE A 106 6.22 -4.39 25.34
N LEU A 107 5.10 -4.95 24.90
CA LEU A 107 4.26 -5.77 25.77
C LEU A 107 4.86 -7.17 26.03
N ASN A 108 5.52 -7.72 25.03
CA ASN A 108 6.18 -9.03 25.11
C ASN A 108 7.31 -9.13 24.09
N GLU A 109 8.55 -9.06 24.58
CA GLU A 109 9.77 -9.07 23.76
C GLU A 109 9.99 -10.35 22.95
N ASN A 110 9.34 -11.46 23.35
CA ASN A 110 9.46 -12.75 22.67
C ASN A 110 8.54 -12.88 21.44
N GLU A 111 7.67 -11.90 21.20
CA GLU A 111 6.79 -11.89 20.03
C GLU A 111 7.52 -11.39 18.79
N THR A 112 7.17 -11.98 17.66
CA THR A 112 7.65 -11.57 16.36
C THR A 112 6.47 -11.33 15.42
N PRO A 113 5.58 -10.36 15.75
CA PRO A 113 4.38 -10.12 14.97
C PRO A 113 4.72 -9.69 13.55
N VAL A 114 3.88 -10.07 12.60
CA VAL A 114 3.82 -9.50 11.26
C VAL A 114 2.49 -8.77 11.15
N ILE A 115 2.53 -7.48 10.94
CA ILE A 115 1.36 -6.63 10.85
C ILE A 115 1.33 -5.92 9.49
N LYS A 116 0.15 -5.87 8.89
CA LYS A 116 -0.13 -5.01 7.72
C LYS A 116 -1.36 -4.17 8.02
N THR A 117 -1.39 -2.95 7.51
CA THR A 117 -2.55 -2.08 7.69
C THR A 117 -3.22 -1.74 6.36
N ALA A 118 -4.49 -1.41 6.45
CA ALA A 118 -5.25 -0.82 5.36
C ALA A 118 -6.26 0.19 5.94
N MET A 119 -6.64 1.16 5.12
CA MET A 119 -7.76 2.04 5.42
C MET A 119 -9.01 1.48 4.76
N THR A 120 -10.03 1.17 5.53
CA THR A 120 -11.32 0.71 5.02
C THR A 120 -12.32 1.87 5.06
N TYR A 121 -12.94 2.11 3.93
CA TYR A 121 -13.94 3.17 3.75
C TYR A 121 -15.31 2.53 3.54
N VAL A 122 -16.31 3.01 4.28
CA VAL A 122 -17.71 2.65 4.12
C VAL A 122 -18.44 3.90 3.65
N ILE A 123 -19.10 3.80 2.50
CA ILE A 123 -19.85 4.88 1.88
C ILE A 123 -21.33 4.58 2.01
N GLU A 124 -22.00 5.34 2.85
CA GLU A 124 -23.43 5.22 3.11
C GLU A 124 -24.23 6.12 2.15
N GLY A 125 -25.37 5.64 1.71
CA GLY A 125 -26.24 6.37 0.80
C GLY A 125 -26.36 5.75 -0.58
N THR A 126 -26.95 6.47 -1.53
CA THR A 126 -27.14 5.98 -2.89
C THR A 126 -26.05 6.50 -3.79
N VAL A 127 -25.15 5.61 -4.24
CA VAL A 127 -24.00 5.93 -5.07
C VAL A 127 -23.99 5.03 -6.31
N THR A 128 -23.90 5.62 -7.51
CA THR A 128 -23.75 4.84 -8.76
C THR A 128 -22.35 4.23 -8.84
N ASP A 129 -22.17 3.27 -9.76
CA ASP A 129 -20.85 2.64 -9.95
C ASP A 129 -19.80 3.67 -10.40
N GLU A 130 -20.14 4.59 -11.30
CA GLU A 130 -19.23 5.65 -11.75
C GLU A 130 -18.85 6.61 -10.60
N GLN A 131 -19.83 6.94 -9.74
CA GLN A 131 -19.57 7.76 -8.57
C GLN A 131 -18.68 7.04 -7.57
N PHE A 132 -18.88 5.75 -7.38
CA PHE A 132 -18.06 4.95 -6.49
C PHE A 132 -16.62 4.83 -6.98
N GLU A 133 -16.40 4.61 -8.28
CA GLU A 133 -15.06 4.62 -8.86
C GLU A 133 -14.38 6.00 -8.75
N SER A 134 -15.14 7.09 -8.87
CA SER A 134 -14.63 8.45 -8.63
C SER A 134 -14.20 8.65 -7.18
N ILE A 135 -14.97 8.13 -6.21
CA ILE A 135 -14.62 8.17 -4.78
C ILE A 135 -13.34 7.35 -4.51
N LYS A 136 -13.22 6.15 -5.08
CA LYS A 136 -12.00 5.34 -4.96
C LYS A 136 -10.79 6.08 -5.51
N SER A 137 -10.90 6.64 -6.72
CA SER A 137 -9.83 7.41 -7.35
C SER A 137 -9.42 8.64 -6.55
N PHE A 138 -10.36 9.24 -5.81
CA PHE A 138 -10.08 10.35 -4.90
C PHE A 138 -9.32 9.90 -3.65
N CYS A 139 -9.64 8.72 -3.12
CA CYS A 139 -9.05 8.19 -1.87
C CYS A 139 -7.74 7.44 -2.08
N ILE A 140 -7.46 6.97 -3.31
CA ILE A 140 -6.28 6.15 -3.61
C ILE A 140 -5.23 7.00 -4.31
N ASN A 141 -4.04 7.08 -3.73
CA ASN A 141 -2.89 7.65 -4.43
C ASN A 141 -2.12 6.50 -5.13
N PRO A 142 -2.16 6.40 -6.47
CA PRO A 142 -1.55 5.27 -7.19
C PRO A 142 -0.01 5.24 -7.12
N VAL A 143 0.61 6.27 -6.55
CA VAL A 143 2.08 6.32 -6.36
C VAL A 143 2.50 5.51 -5.13
N ASP A 144 1.67 5.43 -4.10
CA ASP A 144 2.01 4.78 -2.84
C ASP A 144 1.01 3.71 -2.38
N SER A 145 -0.19 3.69 -2.95
CA SER A 145 -1.28 2.84 -2.47
C SER A 145 -2.11 2.25 -3.60
N ARG A 146 -2.88 1.22 -3.25
CA ARG A 146 -3.80 0.52 -4.14
C ARG A 146 -5.04 0.03 -3.41
N GLU A 147 -6.09 -0.27 -4.16
CA GLU A 147 -7.23 -1.00 -3.62
C GLU A 147 -6.82 -2.43 -3.22
N THR A 148 -7.31 -2.89 -2.08
CA THR A 148 -7.13 -4.25 -1.59
C THR A 148 -8.47 -4.90 -1.25
N GLY A 149 -8.54 -6.22 -1.38
CA GLY A 149 -9.74 -6.99 -1.11
C GLY A 149 -10.11 -7.04 0.37
N MET A 150 -11.40 -7.34 0.63
CA MET A 150 -11.91 -7.58 1.98
C MET A 150 -11.63 -9.00 2.47
N VAL A 151 -11.29 -9.92 1.58
CA VAL A 151 -10.97 -11.30 1.95
C VAL A 151 -9.67 -11.33 2.75
N LYS A 152 -9.73 -11.96 3.94
CA LYS A 152 -8.57 -12.11 4.81
C LYS A 152 -7.55 -13.08 4.19
N PRO A 153 -6.27 -12.71 4.06
CA PRO A 153 -5.24 -13.59 3.52
C PRO A 153 -4.96 -14.76 4.46
N GLU A 154 -4.41 -15.84 3.94
CA GLU A 154 -3.98 -16.98 4.76
C GLU A 154 -2.69 -16.69 5.55
N THR A 155 -1.82 -15.85 4.98
CA THR A 155 -0.56 -15.39 5.58
C THR A 155 -0.23 -13.96 5.13
N LEU A 156 0.47 -13.22 5.97
CA LEU A 156 1.01 -11.89 5.68
C LEU A 156 2.45 -11.93 5.16
N VAL A 157 3.08 -13.09 5.25
CA VAL A 157 4.45 -13.27 4.75
C VAL A 157 4.42 -13.22 3.23
N THR A 158 5.11 -12.24 2.68
CA THR A 158 5.26 -12.11 1.23
C THR A 158 6.56 -12.81 0.82
N VAL A 159 6.45 -13.81 -0.06
CA VAL A 159 7.59 -14.44 -0.70
C VAL A 159 7.81 -13.74 -2.03
N PHE A 160 9.01 -13.24 -2.24
CA PHE A 160 9.42 -12.67 -3.53
C PHE A 160 10.33 -13.66 -4.24
N ASP A 161 10.16 -13.76 -5.54
CA ASP A 161 11.13 -14.46 -6.38
C ASP A 161 12.48 -13.72 -6.31
N GLU A 162 13.56 -14.48 -6.43
CA GLU A 162 14.87 -13.85 -6.55
C GLU A 162 14.90 -12.98 -7.82
N PRO A 163 15.41 -11.74 -7.71
CA PRO A 163 15.51 -10.89 -8.88
C PRO A 163 16.43 -11.54 -9.93
N ALA A 164 16.10 -11.37 -11.19
CA ALA A 164 16.99 -11.79 -12.27
C ALA A 164 18.33 -11.05 -12.17
N ASP A 165 19.39 -11.71 -12.61
CA ASP A 165 20.71 -11.09 -12.70
C ASP A 165 20.64 -9.81 -13.55
N VAL A 166 21.49 -8.84 -13.21
CA VAL A 166 21.57 -7.59 -13.96
C VAL A 166 21.98 -7.88 -15.40
N LYS A 167 21.18 -7.43 -16.35
CA LYS A 167 21.42 -7.62 -17.77
C LYS A 167 22.72 -6.93 -18.20
N ILE A 168 23.58 -7.69 -18.85
CA ILE A 168 24.78 -7.15 -19.56
C ILE A 168 24.39 -6.84 -20.99
N PHE A 169 24.88 -5.74 -21.53
CA PHE A 169 24.71 -5.39 -22.95
C PHE A 169 25.86 -5.95 -23.77
N ASP A 170 25.80 -7.25 -24.05
CA ASP A 170 26.83 -7.96 -24.77
C ASP A 170 27.14 -7.32 -26.12
N GLY A 171 28.44 -7.07 -26.39
CA GLY A 171 28.92 -6.43 -27.59
C GLY A 171 28.76 -4.91 -27.63
N PHE A 172 28.22 -4.27 -26.59
CA PHE A 172 27.99 -2.82 -26.54
C PHE A 172 29.20 -2.00 -26.91
N LYS A 173 30.38 -2.33 -26.40
CA LYS A 173 31.60 -1.58 -26.64
C LYS A 173 32.03 -1.58 -28.10
N ASP A 174 31.61 -2.56 -28.89
CA ASP A 174 31.98 -2.77 -30.30
C ASP A 174 30.81 -2.55 -31.28
N MET A 175 29.65 -2.16 -30.80
CA MET A 175 28.46 -1.83 -31.62
C MET A 175 28.79 -0.71 -32.62
N ALA A 176 28.29 -0.85 -33.84
CA ALA A 176 28.30 0.23 -34.81
C ALA A 176 27.35 1.35 -34.37
N GLU A 177 27.58 2.59 -34.82
CA GLU A 177 26.81 3.76 -34.44
C GLU A 177 25.28 3.60 -34.68
N ALA A 178 24.91 2.90 -35.77
CA ALA A 178 23.50 2.63 -36.09
C ALA A 178 22.85 1.70 -35.04
N GLU A 179 23.53 0.60 -34.69
CA GLU A 179 23.05 -0.35 -33.67
C GLU A 179 22.98 0.30 -32.29
N LEU A 180 23.99 1.12 -31.96
CA LEU A 180 24.04 1.85 -30.71
C LEU A 180 22.91 2.85 -30.62
N LYS A 181 22.51 3.48 -31.72
CA LYS A 181 21.40 4.41 -31.78
C LYS A 181 20.04 3.71 -31.56
N GLU A 182 19.86 2.54 -32.18
CA GLU A 182 18.66 1.71 -31.95
C GLU A 182 18.55 1.29 -30.48
N LEU A 183 19.66 0.85 -29.89
CA LEU A 183 19.70 0.51 -28.45
C LEU A 183 19.36 1.73 -27.59
N TYR A 184 19.98 2.89 -27.84
CA TYR A 184 19.70 4.13 -27.13
C TYR A 184 18.21 4.51 -27.17
N GLU A 185 17.59 4.44 -28.34
CA GLU A 185 16.17 4.75 -28.51
C GLU A 185 15.27 3.76 -27.75
N SER A 186 15.68 2.48 -27.70
CA SER A 186 14.93 1.44 -26.99
C SER A 186 14.97 1.57 -25.46
N LEU A 187 16.05 2.15 -24.92
CA LEU A 187 16.26 2.27 -23.48
C LEU A 187 15.54 3.48 -22.86
N ASN A 188 15.12 4.44 -23.67
CA ASN A 188 14.45 5.67 -23.22
C ASN A 188 15.16 6.37 -22.05
N LEU A 189 16.47 6.50 -22.13
CA LEU A 189 17.30 7.08 -21.07
C LEU A 189 17.24 8.61 -21.10
N ALA A 190 17.30 9.21 -19.90
CA ALA A 190 17.33 10.67 -19.73
C ALA A 190 18.73 11.26 -19.99
N MET A 191 19.31 10.98 -21.17
CA MET A 191 20.61 11.50 -21.60
C MET A 191 20.59 11.76 -23.11
N THR A 192 21.57 12.51 -23.63
CA THR A 192 21.69 12.69 -25.08
C THR A 192 22.40 11.50 -25.74
N PHE A 193 22.21 11.32 -27.06
CA PHE A 193 22.96 10.29 -27.80
C PHE A 193 24.48 10.53 -27.76
N LYS A 194 24.94 11.79 -27.66
CA LYS A 194 26.35 12.11 -27.48
C LYS A 194 26.91 11.58 -26.14
N ASP A 195 26.14 11.65 -25.10
CA ASP A 195 26.53 11.10 -23.80
C ASP A 195 26.59 9.57 -23.87
N PHE A 196 25.67 8.95 -24.61
CA PHE A 196 25.67 7.51 -24.82
C PHE A 196 26.87 7.03 -25.64
N LEU A 197 27.28 7.76 -26.65
CA LEU A 197 28.55 7.53 -27.40
C LEU A 197 29.77 7.70 -26.49
N HIS A 198 29.76 8.67 -25.59
CA HIS A 198 30.83 8.83 -24.61
C HIS A 198 30.92 7.62 -23.68
N ILE A 199 29.79 7.10 -23.22
CA ILE A 199 29.71 5.87 -22.42
C ILE A 199 30.32 4.69 -23.19
N GLN A 200 29.96 4.49 -24.46
CA GLN A 200 30.57 3.43 -25.28
C GLN A 200 32.07 3.58 -25.35
N ASN A 201 32.58 4.78 -25.63
CA ASN A 201 34.03 5.03 -25.72
C ASN A 201 34.74 4.74 -24.41
N TYR A 202 34.14 5.08 -23.27
CA TYR A 202 34.67 4.78 -21.95
C TYR A 202 34.76 3.28 -21.71
N PHE A 203 33.68 2.54 -21.93
CA PHE A 203 33.68 1.08 -21.75
C PHE A 203 34.62 0.36 -22.72
N LYS A 204 34.79 0.88 -23.94
CA LYS A 204 35.72 0.34 -24.92
C LYS A 204 37.19 0.59 -24.60
N ASN A 205 37.54 1.80 -24.20
CA ASN A 205 38.92 2.25 -24.12
C ASN A 205 39.48 2.21 -22.68
N GLU A 206 38.64 2.41 -21.65
CA GLU A 206 39.07 2.48 -20.26
C GLU A 206 38.76 1.17 -19.53
N GLU A 207 37.48 0.75 -19.54
CA GLU A 207 37.00 -0.43 -18.81
C GLU A 207 37.29 -1.75 -19.54
N ASN A 208 37.36 -1.73 -20.85
CA ASN A 208 37.50 -2.89 -21.73
C ASN A 208 36.53 -4.05 -21.41
N ARG A 209 35.30 -3.72 -21.05
CA ARG A 209 34.20 -4.65 -20.81
C ARG A 209 32.89 -4.06 -21.31
N ASP A 210 31.86 -4.89 -21.43
CA ASP A 210 30.51 -4.42 -21.67
C ASP A 210 29.83 -3.91 -20.40
N PRO A 211 28.95 -2.88 -20.46
CA PRO A 211 28.25 -2.37 -19.31
C PRO A 211 27.09 -3.26 -18.91
N SER A 212 26.72 -3.17 -17.65
CA SER A 212 25.41 -3.62 -17.16
C SER A 212 24.38 -2.51 -17.25
N MET A 213 23.12 -2.91 -17.22
CA MET A 213 21.98 -2.00 -17.12
C MET A 213 22.04 -1.19 -15.83
#